data_63d616f1ef749473e51a4717dcaea43e
#
_entry.id   63d616f1ef749473e51a4717dcaea43e
#
_cell.length_a   1.000
_cell.length_b   1.000
_cell.length_c   1.000
_cell.angle_alpha   90.00
_cell.angle_beta   90.00
_cell.angle_gamma   90.00
#
_symmetry.space_group_name_H-M   'P 1'
#
loop_
_entity.id
_entity.type
_entity.pdbx_description
1 polymer ?
#
loop_
_entity_poly.entity_id
_entity_poly.type
_entity_poly.pdbx_seq_one_letter_code
_entity_poly.pdbx_strand_id
1 'polypeptide(L)'
;MYFFGKTSTAFIDYLTQTTGLDNWLQRLQNSWLGFLFTFAGIVLWMVQMMIYFSLFKYIFLILGSPVFAYLSERTEAIKDGKVYEFNMRQIMKDAGRGIKLALRNSLWQTVYLIALFIFSFFPVIGWITPLIVILVECYYYGFSMLDYSFERQKLSPSESIRIVSNHKGLAIGNGLVFYLMHGLIGIGWVLAPAYAVIAATLSLYKTKTV
;
A
#
# COMPACT_ATOMS: atom_id res chain seq x y z
N MET A 1 -3.03 -15.41 -10.77
CA MET A 1 -3.07 -14.92 -12.17
C MET A 1 -4.28 -15.48 -12.95
N TYR A 2 -4.56 -16.77 -12.94
CA TYR A 2 -5.68 -17.39 -13.69
C TYR A 2 -7.07 -16.84 -13.31
N PHE A 3 -7.32 -16.63 -12.03
CA PHE A 3 -8.62 -16.13 -11.51
C PHE A 3 -8.89 -14.68 -11.93
N PHE A 4 -7.88 -13.85 -12.00
CA PHE A 4 -7.97 -12.44 -12.35
C PHE A 4 -8.20 -12.21 -13.85
N GLY A 5 -7.56 -13.03 -14.69
CA GLY A 5 -7.83 -13.01 -16.14
C GLY A 5 -9.28 -13.39 -16.43
N LYS A 6 -9.82 -14.38 -15.71
CA LYS A 6 -11.21 -14.84 -15.90
C LYS A 6 -12.26 -13.82 -15.44
N THR A 7 -12.00 -13.10 -14.34
CA THR A 7 -12.94 -12.05 -13.86
C THR A 7 -12.91 -10.79 -14.73
N SER A 8 -11.75 -10.41 -15.27
CA SER A 8 -11.68 -9.24 -16.17
C SER A 8 -12.28 -9.54 -17.54
N THR A 9 -12.06 -10.74 -18.11
CA THR A 9 -12.74 -11.12 -19.35
C THR A 9 -14.25 -11.26 -19.13
N ALA A 10 -14.70 -11.88 -18.06
CA ALA A 10 -16.13 -11.99 -17.76
C ALA A 10 -16.81 -10.63 -17.54
N PHE A 11 -16.12 -9.66 -16.96
CA PHE A 11 -16.64 -8.29 -16.79
C PHE A 11 -16.69 -7.54 -18.11
N ILE A 12 -15.66 -7.68 -18.96
CA ILE A 12 -15.64 -7.09 -20.29
C ILE A 12 -16.73 -7.72 -21.15
N ASP A 13 -16.86 -9.06 -21.14
CA ASP A 13 -17.91 -9.79 -21.88
C ASP A 13 -19.32 -9.41 -21.40
N TYR A 14 -19.51 -9.25 -20.09
CA TYR A 14 -20.79 -8.76 -19.54
C TYR A 14 -21.13 -7.35 -20.00
N LEU A 15 -20.16 -6.43 -19.98
CA LEU A 15 -20.36 -5.07 -20.46
C LEU A 15 -20.63 -5.01 -21.97
N THR A 16 -19.91 -5.77 -22.76
CA THR A 16 -20.07 -5.81 -24.23
C THR A 16 -21.41 -6.43 -24.64
N GLN A 17 -21.84 -7.51 -23.98
CA GLN A 17 -23.13 -8.14 -24.23
C GLN A 17 -24.31 -7.26 -23.78
N THR A 18 -24.20 -6.62 -22.61
CA THR A 18 -25.30 -5.79 -22.06
C THR A 18 -25.48 -4.48 -22.82
N THR A 19 -24.43 -3.97 -23.44
CA THR A 19 -24.47 -2.69 -24.19
C THR A 19 -24.63 -2.87 -25.68
N GLY A 20 -24.67 -4.11 -26.22
CA GLY A 20 -24.74 -4.37 -27.66
C GLY A 20 -23.50 -3.91 -28.44
N LEU A 21 -22.39 -3.66 -27.73
CA LEU A 21 -21.14 -3.14 -28.27
C LEU A 21 -20.38 -4.19 -29.12
N ASP A 22 -20.74 -5.49 -29.03
CA ASP A 22 -20.04 -6.55 -29.77
C ASP A 22 -20.04 -6.32 -31.29
N ASN A 23 -21.19 -5.97 -31.85
CA ASN A 23 -21.31 -5.68 -33.28
C ASN A 23 -20.60 -4.39 -33.69
N TRP A 24 -20.49 -3.44 -32.79
CA TRP A 24 -19.82 -2.18 -33.00
C TRP A 24 -18.28 -2.34 -32.87
N LEU A 25 -17.82 -3.09 -31.88
CA LEU A 25 -16.42 -3.42 -31.66
C LEU A 25 -15.83 -4.26 -32.83
N GLN A 26 -16.59 -5.24 -33.37
CA GLN A 26 -16.14 -6.02 -34.54
C GLN A 26 -15.98 -5.16 -35.79
N ARG A 27 -16.82 -4.14 -35.98
CA ARG A 27 -16.66 -3.18 -37.07
C ARG A 27 -15.45 -2.25 -36.89
N LEU A 28 -15.05 -2.01 -35.64
CA LEU A 28 -13.92 -1.15 -35.30
C LEU A 28 -12.56 -1.91 -35.31
N GLN A 29 -12.56 -3.23 -35.13
CA GLN A 29 -11.33 -4.03 -35.11
C GLN A 29 -10.47 -3.93 -36.38
N ASN A 30 -11.05 -3.61 -37.52
CA ASN A 30 -10.33 -3.44 -38.78
C ASN A 30 -9.94 -1.97 -39.06
N SER A 31 -10.10 -1.06 -38.12
CA SER A 31 -9.75 0.34 -38.27
C SER A 31 -8.68 0.76 -37.24
N TRP A 32 -8.05 1.92 -37.47
CA TRP A 32 -7.15 2.53 -36.48
C TRP A 32 -7.81 2.71 -35.09
N LEU A 33 -9.12 2.78 -35.03
CA LEU A 33 -9.89 2.79 -33.79
C LEU A 33 -9.77 1.47 -33.01
N GLY A 34 -9.63 0.32 -33.69
CA GLY A 34 -9.36 -0.97 -33.04
C GLY A 34 -8.06 -0.96 -32.24
N PHE A 35 -7.02 -0.31 -32.79
CA PHE A 35 -5.77 -0.13 -32.06
C PHE A 35 -5.98 0.71 -30.78
N LEU A 36 -6.73 1.79 -30.84
CA LEU A 36 -7.03 2.62 -29.66
C LEU A 36 -7.81 1.84 -28.58
N PHE A 37 -8.76 1.00 -28.97
CA PHE A 37 -9.50 0.16 -28.01
C PHE A 37 -8.63 -0.91 -27.36
N THR A 38 -7.77 -1.56 -28.15
CA THR A 38 -6.79 -2.54 -27.62
C THR A 38 -5.82 -1.85 -26.64
N PHE A 39 -5.32 -0.66 -27.01
CA PHE A 39 -4.46 0.13 -26.15
C PHE A 39 -5.19 0.56 -24.85
N ALA A 40 -6.41 1.05 -24.94
CA ALA A 40 -7.24 1.39 -23.78
C ALA A 40 -7.48 0.17 -22.88
N GLY A 41 -7.72 -1.01 -23.45
CA GLY A 41 -7.86 -2.26 -22.71
C GLY A 41 -6.59 -2.63 -21.93
N ILE A 42 -5.42 -2.50 -22.56
CA ILE A 42 -4.12 -2.73 -21.90
C ILE A 42 -3.92 -1.73 -20.75
N VAL A 43 -4.23 -0.45 -20.98
CA VAL A 43 -4.14 0.60 -19.96
C VAL A 43 -5.05 0.29 -18.77
N LEU A 44 -6.31 -0.07 -19.02
CA LEU A 44 -7.24 -0.45 -17.97
C LEU A 44 -6.76 -1.68 -17.19
N TRP A 45 -6.23 -2.68 -17.88
CA TRP A 45 -5.66 -3.85 -17.24
C TRP A 45 -4.46 -3.50 -16.34
N MET A 46 -3.57 -2.61 -16.79
CA MET A 46 -2.44 -2.13 -15.98
C MET A 46 -2.91 -1.38 -14.74
N VAL A 47 -3.91 -0.49 -14.86
CA VAL A 47 -4.50 0.25 -13.73
C VAL A 47 -5.15 -0.73 -12.74
N GLN A 48 -5.90 -1.71 -13.23
CA GLN A 48 -6.52 -2.73 -12.39
C GLN A 48 -5.47 -3.56 -11.62
N MET A 49 -4.38 -3.97 -12.27
CA MET A 49 -3.27 -4.66 -11.61
C MET A 49 -2.62 -3.78 -10.53
N MET A 50 -2.40 -2.52 -10.83
CA MET A 50 -1.82 -1.57 -9.87
C MET A 50 -2.70 -1.41 -8.62
N ILE A 51 -4.03 -1.28 -8.81
CA ILE A 51 -5.00 -1.22 -7.71
C ILE A 51 -4.99 -2.53 -6.92
N TYR A 52 -4.97 -3.67 -7.60
CA TYR A 52 -4.93 -4.98 -6.95
C TYR A 52 -3.70 -5.14 -6.05
N PHE A 53 -2.50 -4.84 -6.54
CA PHE A 53 -1.29 -4.93 -5.73
C PHE A 53 -1.31 -3.95 -4.56
N SER A 54 -1.83 -2.75 -4.77
CA SER A 54 -1.98 -1.76 -3.71
C SER A 54 -2.93 -2.24 -2.60
N LEU A 55 -4.08 -2.81 -2.96
CA LEU A 55 -5.05 -3.35 -1.99
C LEU A 55 -4.53 -4.60 -1.29
N PHE A 56 -3.89 -5.51 -2.02
CA PHE A 56 -3.33 -6.74 -1.46
C PHE A 56 -2.32 -6.46 -0.34
N LYS A 57 -1.47 -5.47 -0.53
CA LYS A 57 -0.54 -4.99 0.49
C LYS A 57 -1.25 -4.63 1.80
N TYR A 58 -2.32 -3.86 1.73
CA TYR A 58 -3.06 -3.43 2.92
C TYR A 58 -3.81 -4.57 3.59
N ILE A 59 -4.33 -5.54 2.81
CA ILE A 59 -4.92 -6.76 3.37
C ILE A 59 -3.84 -7.52 4.18
N PHE A 60 -2.64 -7.67 3.63
CA PHE A 60 -1.54 -8.32 4.32
C PHE A 60 -1.14 -7.58 5.62
N LEU A 61 -1.07 -6.25 5.59
CA LEU A 61 -0.77 -5.44 6.77
C LEU A 61 -1.86 -5.56 7.85
N ILE A 62 -3.13 -5.60 7.45
CA ILE A 62 -4.26 -5.77 8.37
C ILE A 62 -4.23 -7.16 8.99
N LEU A 63 -4.05 -8.21 8.20
CA LEU A 63 -3.97 -9.59 8.70
C LEU A 63 -2.74 -9.83 9.58
N GLY A 64 -1.63 -9.19 9.27
CA GLY A 64 -0.39 -9.25 10.06
C GLY A 64 -0.40 -8.33 11.28
N SER A 65 -1.40 -7.44 11.43
CA SER A 65 -1.40 -6.41 12.47
C SER A 65 -1.22 -6.92 13.90
N PRO A 66 -1.77 -8.08 14.33
CA PRO A 66 -1.53 -8.58 15.68
C PRO A 66 -0.06 -8.93 15.93
N VAL A 67 0.62 -9.51 14.91
CA VAL A 67 2.04 -9.85 15.00
C VAL A 67 2.90 -8.59 15.02
N PHE A 68 2.59 -7.62 14.19
CA PHE A 68 3.33 -6.35 14.11
C PHE A 68 3.14 -5.50 15.36
N ALA A 69 1.93 -5.46 15.92
CA ALA A 69 1.66 -4.83 17.20
C ALA A 69 2.46 -5.48 18.34
N TYR A 70 2.51 -6.82 18.39
CA TYR A 70 3.33 -7.54 19.36
C TYR A 70 4.82 -7.24 19.21
N LEU A 71 5.35 -7.20 17.98
CA LEU A 71 6.76 -6.86 17.73
C LEU A 71 7.09 -5.43 18.18
N SER A 72 6.23 -4.47 17.88
CA SER A 72 6.37 -3.09 18.35
C SER A 72 6.40 -3.04 19.88
N GLU A 73 5.47 -3.74 20.52
CA GLU A 73 5.37 -3.83 21.98
C GLU A 73 6.60 -4.44 22.61
N ARG A 74 7.07 -5.55 22.08
CA ARG A 74 8.25 -6.22 22.59
C ARG A 74 9.51 -5.37 22.43
N THR A 75 9.61 -4.63 21.35
CA THR A 75 10.71 -3.70 21.09
C THR A 75 10.76 -2.58 22.13
N GLU A 76 9.62 -1.97 22.44
CA GLU A 76 9.53 -0.95 23.49
C GLU A 76 9.82 -1.53 24.89
N ALA A 77 9.25 -2.71 25.17
CA ALA A 77 9.47 -3.38 26.46
C ALA A 77 10.97 -3.59 26.75
N ILE A 78 11.71 -4.05 25.74
CA ILE A 78 13.17 -4.23 25.84
C ILE A 78 13.87 -2.88 26.02
N LYS A 79 13.41 -1.84 25.32
CA LYS A 79 14.04 -0.51 25.38
C LYS A 79 13.81 0.19 26.70
N ASP A 80 12.58 0.09 27.24
CA ASP A 80 12.18 0.75 28.49
C ASP A 80 12.46 -0.09 29.76
N GLY A 81 12.89 -1.36 29.60
CA GLY A 81 13.06 -2.29 30.70
C GLY A 81 11.76 -2.66 31.40
N LYS A 82 10.60 -2.49 30.72
CA LYS A 82 9.27 -2.79 31.26
C LYS A 82 8.75 -4.10 30.71
N VAL A 83 7.96 -4.80 31.51
CA VAL A 83 7.20 -5.96 31.07
C VAL A 83 5.78 -5.52 30.78
N TYR A 84 5.36 -5.66 29.53
CA TYR A 84 3.96 -5.41 29.14
C TYR A 84 3.21 -6.75 29.11
N GLU A 85 2.03 -6.78 29.68
CA GLU A 85 1.16 -7.96 29.60
C GLU A 85 0.47 -7.98 28.24
N PHE A 86 0.61 -9.08 27.54
CA PHE A 86 -0.07 -9.29 26.25
C PHE A 86 -1.59 -9.33 26.45
N ASN A 87 -2.30 -8.37 25.87
CA ASN A 87 -3.74 -8.28 25.98
C ASN A 87 -4.41 -8.30 24.60
N MET A 88 -4.84 -9.49 24.17
CA MET A 88 -5.51 -9.69 22.89
C MET A 88 -6.76 -8.81 22.72
N ARG A 89 -7.53 -8.58 23.81
CA ARG A 89 -8.74 -7.76 23.75
C ARG A 89 -8.41 -6.30 23.41
N GLN A 90 -7.30 -5.79 23.95
CA GLN A 90 -6.83 -4.44 23.63
C GLN A 90 -6.38 -4.35 22.17
N ILE A 91 -5.61 -5.32 21.69
CA ILE A 91 -5.14 -5.40 20.29
C ILE A 91 -6.33 -5.40 19.33
N MET A 92 -7.37 -6.19 19.60
CA MET A 92 -8.55 -6.21 18.74
C MET A 92 -9.33 -4.89 18.74
N LYS A 93 -9.40 -4.21 19.89
CA LYS A 93 -10.04 -2.89 19.99
C LYS A 93 -9.27 -1.83 19.19
N ASP A 94 -7.95 -1.89 19.24
CA ASP A 94 -7.07 -0.96 18.56
C ASP A 94 -7.00 -1.27 17.05
N ALA A 95 -7.21 -2.53 16.64
CA ALA A 95 -7.25 -2.94 15.23
C ALA A 95 -8.30 -2.15 14.40
N GLY A 96 -9.44 -1.78 14.99
CA GLY A 96 -10.45 -0.95 14.29
C GLY A 96 -9.91 0.43 13.88
N ARG A 97 -9.06 1.04 14.70
CA ARG A 97 -8.36 2.28 14.40
C ARG A 97 -7.36 2.07 13.24
N GLY A 98 -6.54 1.02 13.34
CA GLY A 98 -5.55 0.67 12.33
C GLY A 98 -6.18 0.38 10.96
N ILE A 99 -7.30 -0.36 10.93
CA ILE A 99 -8.06 -0.62 9.70
C ILE A 99 -8.54 0.67 9.06
N LYS A 100 -9.12 1.60 9.83
CA LYS A 100 -9.57 2.89 9.31
C LYS A 100 -8.42 3.68 8.67
N LEU A 101 -7.26 3.69 9.30
CA LEU A 101 -6.09 4.39 8.80
C LEU A 101 -5.50 3.68 7.57
N ALA A 102 -5.45 2.35 7.57
CA ALA A 102 -5.01 1.54 6.44
C ALA A 102 -5.90 1.79 5.20
N LEU A 103 -7.22 1.79 5.37
CA LEU A 103 -8.18 2.09 4.29
C LEU A 103 -7.97 3.52 3.74
N ARG A 104 -7.84 4.50 4.62
CA ARG A 104 -7.54 5.87 4.19
C ARG A 104 -6.23 5.94 3.40
N ASN A 105 -5.17 5.34 3.91
CA ASN A 105 -3.87 5.35 3.27
C ASN A 105 -3.90 4.63 1.92
N SER A 106 -4.60 3.48 1.84
CA SER A 106 -4.84 2.76 0.60
C SER A 106 -5.52 3.62 -0.45
N LEU A 107 -6.59 4.32 -0.08
CA LEU A 107 -7.32 5.20 -0.99
C LEU A 107 -6.43 6.34 -1.51
N TRP A 108 -5.75 7.07 -0.63
CA TRP A 108 -4.86 8.15 -1.04
C TRP A 108 -3.69 7.67 -1.88
N GLN A 109 -3.07 6.56 -1.50
CA GLN A 109 -2.01 5.95 -2.30
C GLN A 109 -2.49 5.59 -3.70
N THR A 110 -3.67 4.96 -3.81
CA THR A 110 -4.27 4.62 -5.11
C THR A 110 -4.50 5.87 -5.96
N VAL A 111 -5.01 6.96 -5.38
CA VAL A 111 -5.17 8.24 -6.08
C VAL A 111 -3.84 8.77 -6.62
N TYR A 112 -2.78 8.75 -5.79
CA TYR A 112 -1.45 9.19 -6.26
C TYR A 112 -0.89 8.29 -7.36
N LEU A 113 -1.06 6.96 -7.25
CA LEU A 113 -0.57 6.04 -8.25
C LEU A 113 -1.31 6.18 -9.59
N ILE A 114 -2.63 6.39 -9.56
CA ILE A 114 -3.41 6.66 -10.77
C ILE A 114 -2.97 7.99 -11.40
N ALA A 115 -2.80 9.04 -10.62
CA ALA A 115 -2.32 10.31 -11.12
C ALA A 115 -0.93 10.18 -11.77
N LEU A 116 0.01 9.52 -11.10
CA LEU A 116 1.36 9.25 -11.62
C LEU A 116 1.33 8.39 -12.89
N PHE A 117 0.43 7.41 -12.94
CA PHE A 117 0.23 6.61 -14.14
C PHE A 117 -0.23 7.47 -15.32
N ILE A 118 -1.18 8.39 -15.12
CA ILE A 118 -1.61 9.34 -16.16
C ILE A 118 -0.44 10.23 -16.58
N PHE A 119 0.34 10.76 -15.64
CA PHE A 119 1.51 11.59 -15.93
C PHE A 119 2.63 10.83 -16.64
N SER A 120 2.70 9.50 -16.51
CA SER A 120 3.72 8.69 -17.18
C SER A 120 3.61 8.69 -18.71
N PHE A 121 2.45 9.07 -19.26
CA PHE A 121 2.29 9.22 -20.71
C PHE A 121 2.98 10.45 -21.30
N PHE A 122 3.39 11.41 -20.48
CA PHE A 122 4.17 12.56 -20.94
C PHE A 122 5.66 12.19 -21.00
N PRO A 123 6.34 12.33 -22.17
CA PRO A 123 7.69 11.78 -22.40
C PRO A 123 8.73 12.18 -21.35
N VAL A 124 8.76 13.46 -20.96
CA VAL A 124 9.73 13.97 -19.97
C VAL A 124 9.36 13.53 -18.53
N ILE A 125 8.08 13.64 -18.19
CA ILE A 125 7.57 13.29 -16.84
C ILE A 125 7.60 11.78 -16.64
N GLY A 126 7.30 11.00 -17.68
CA GLY A 126 7.29 9.54 -17.64
C GLY A 126 8.61 8.92 -17.17
N TRP A 127 9.74 9.54 -17.48
CA TRP A 127 11.05 9.06 -17.03
C TRP A 127 11.26 9.21 -15.53
N ILE A 128 10.68 10.24 -14.92
CA ILE A 128 10.81 10.52 -13.48
C ILE A 128 9.73 9.78 -12.67
N THR A 129 8.60 9.45 -13.30
CA THR A 129 7.46 8.80 -12.65
C THR A 129 7.83 7.56 -11.84
N PRO A 130 8.66 6.60 -12.30
CA PRO A 130 9.02 5.42 -11.51
C PRO A 130 9.69 5.77 -10.18
N LEU A 131 10.54 6.79 -10.16
CA LEU A 131 11.20 7.25 -8.93
C LEU A 131 10.18 7.83 -7.94
N ILE A 132 9.23 8.60 -8.44
CA ILE A 132 8.16 9.17 -7.61
C ILE A 132 7.24 8.06 -7.08
N VAL A 133 6.92 7.06 -7.89
CA VAL A 133 6.13 5.88 -7.46
C VAL A 133 6.84 5.17 -6.30
N ILE A 134 8.14 4.91 -6.40
CA ILE A 134 8.90 4.28 -5.31
C ILE A 134 8.86 5.15 -4.03
N LEU A 135 8.99 6.46 -4.14
CA LEU A 135 8.90 7.36 -2.99
C LEU A 135 7.51 7.33 -2.34
N VAL A 136 6.44 7.30 -3.13
CA VAL A 136 5.06 7.17 -2.65
C VAL A 136 4.87 5.81 -1.96
N GLU A 137 5.35 4.73 -2.56
CA GLU A 137 5.31 3.40 -1.95
C GLU A 137 6.06 3.37 -0.62
N CYS A 138 7.28 3.89 -0.58
CA CYS A 138 8.08 3.98 0.64
C CYS A 138 7.38 4.80 1.72
N TYR A 139 6.80 5.95 1.37
CA TYR A 139 6.08 6.77 2.33
C TYR A 139 4.92 6.02 2.99
N TYR A 140 4.06 5.37 2.21
CA TYR A 140 2.89 4.68 2.73
C TYR A 140 3.23 3.38 3.48
N TYR A 141 4.26 2.65 3.03
CA TYR A 141 4.77 1.50 3.79
C TYR A 141 5.34 1.94 5.14
N GLY A 142 6.24 2.92 5.13
CA GLY A 142 6.83 3.41 6.36
C GLY A 142 5.81 4.03 7.30
N PHE A 143 4.81 4.73 6.77
CA PHE A 143 3.69 5.22 7.58
C PHE A 143 2.97 4.06 8.28
N SER A 144 2.61 2.99 7.55
CA SER A 144 1.94 1.84 8.14
C SER A 144 2.76 1.18 9.24
N MET A 145 4.09 1.11 9.09
CA MET A 145 4.97 0.54 10.10
C MET A 145 5.09 1.42 11.36
N LEU A 146 5.15 2.75 11.17
CA LEU A 146 5.16 3.71 12.28
C LEU A 146 3.84 3.68 13.05
N ASP A 147 2.73 3.45 12.35
CA ASP A 147 1.40 3.49 12.96
C ASP A 147 1.18 2.42 14.02
N TYR A 148 1.84 1.28 13.94
CA TYR A 148 1.79 0.27 15.02
C TYR A 148 2.32 0.81 16.35
N SER A 149 3.34 1.66 16.34
CA SER A 149 3.84 2.32 17.54
C SER A 149 2.90 3.43 18.02
N PHE A 150 2.30 4.19 17.12
CA PHE A 150 1.32 5.23 17.46
C PHE A 150 0.04 4.65 18.02
N GLU A 151 -0.40 3.51 17.51
CA GLU A 151 -1.56 2.78 18.02
C GLU A 151 -1.38 2.42 19.49
N ARG A 152 -0.22 1.94 19.86
CA ARG A 152 0.11 1.60 21.26
C ARG A 152 0.12 2.80 22.18
N GLN A 153 0.54 3.95 21.67
CA GLN A 153 0.51 5.22 22.42
C GLN A 153 -0.89 5.84 22.45
N LYS A 154 -1.91 5.11 21.91
CA LYS A 154 -3.31 5.53 21.87
C LYS A 154 -3.53 6.85 21.12
N LEU A 155 -2.65 7.18 20.19
CA LEU A 155 -2.80 8.34 19.33
C LEU A 155 -4.01 8.17 18.41
N SER A 156 -4.75 9.23 18.19
CA SER A 156 -5.83 9.25 17.22
C SER A 156 -5.27 9.15 15.78
N PRO A 157 -6.06 8.68 14.81
CA PRO A 157 -5.64 8.68 13.39
C PRO A 157 -5.18 10.05 12.90
N SER A 158 -5.82 11.12 13.36
CA SER A 158 -5.48 12.50 12.99
C SER A 158 -4.11 12.93 13.51
N GLU A 159 -3.78 12.53 14.74
CA GLU A 159 -2.47 12.79 15.34
C GLU A 159 -1.37 12.00 14.63
N SER A 160 -1.59 10.72 14.33
CA SER A 160 -0.65 9.91 13.54
C SER A 160 -0.36 10.54 12.18
N ILE A 161 -1.40 10.99 11.47
CA ILE A 161 -1.26 11.67 10.19
C ILE A 161 -0.44 12.95 10.34
N ARG A 162 -0.71 13.77 11.37
CA ARG A 162 0.01 15.01 11.63
C ARG A 162 1.49 14.76 11.92
N ILE A 163 1.80 13.78 12.78
CA ILE A 163 3.18 13.43 13.11
C ILE A 163 3.93 12.97 11.87
N VAL A 164 3.38 12.04 11.10
CA VAL A 164 4.04 11.54 9.89
C VAL A 164 4.16 12.62 8.82
N SER A 165 3.16 13.49 8.66
CA SER A 165 3.24 14.59 7.68
C SER A 165 4.32 15.61 8.02
N ASN A 166 4.60 15.82 9.31
CA ASN A 166 5.70 16.67 9.77
C ASN A 166 7.07 15.97 9.67
N HIS A 167 7.10 14.64 9.67
CA HIS A 167 8.33 13.83 9.63
C HIS A 167 8.33 12.86 8.44
N LYS A 168 8.01 13.36 7.24
CA LYS A 168 7.92 12.54 6.01
C LYS A 168 9.19 11.73 5.74
N GLY A 169 10.36 12.30 6.03
CA GLY A 169 11.64 11.63 5.88
C GLY A 169 11.77 10.36 6.72
N LEU A 170 11.17 10.34 7.92
CA LEU A 170 11.15 9.16 8.77
C LEU A 170 10.33 8.03 8.13
N ALA A 171 9.15 8.36 7.60
CA ALA A 171 8.31 7.38 6.92
C ALA A 171 8.98 6.87 5.65
N ILE A 172 9.49 7.78 4.80
CA ILE A 172 10.17 7.39 3.55
C ILE A 172 11.41 6.53 3.84
N GLY A 173 12.23 6.91 4.82
CA GLY A 173 13.44 6.16 5.19
C GLY A 173 13.12 4.75 5.68
N ASN A 174 12.15 4.61 6.59
CA ASN A 174 11.72 3.30 7.08
C ASN A 174 11.10 2.44 5.97
N GLY A 175 10.28 3.05 5.12
CA GLY A 175 9.69 2.39 3.97
C GLY A 175 10.70 2.00 2.90
N LEU A 176 11.76 2.77 2.71
CA LEU A 176 12.85 2.43 1.78
C LEU A 176 13.58 1.17 2.23
N VAL A 177 13.93 1.08 3.52
CA VAL A 177 14.55 -0.12 4.08
C VAL A 177 13.63 -1.33 3.90
N PHE A 178 12.34 -1.17 4.21
CA PHE A 178 11.33 -2.20 3.96
C PHE A 178 11.32 -2.63 2.49
N TYR A 179 11.25 -1.67 1.56
CA TYR A 179 11.17 -1.92 0.13
C TYR A 179 12.38 -2.68 -0.40
N LEU A 180 13.59 -2.30 0.03
CA LEU A 180 14.83 -2.98 -0.34
C LEU A 180 14.87 -4.41 0.23
N MET A 181 14.49 -4.61 1.48
CA MET A 181 14.44 -5.94 2.10
C MET A 181 13.37 -6.82 1.45
N HIS A 182 12.20 -6.25 1.12
CA HIS A 182 11.11 -6.97 0.48
C HIS A 182 11.48 -7.46 -0.94
N GLY A 183 12.42 -6.77 -1.61
CA GLY A 183 12.99 -7.19 -2.89
C GLY A 183 13.81 -8.49 -2.81
N LEU A 184 14.20 -8.94 -1.62
CA LEU A 184 14.85 -10.24 -1.43
C LEU A 184 13.81 -11.35 -1.46
N ILE A 185 13.75 -12.06 -2.59
CA ILE A 185 12.73 -13.06 -2.89
C ILE A 185 12.68 -14.15 -1.80
N GLY A 186 11.49 -14.43 -1.29
CA GLY A 186 11.21 -15.47 -0.30
C GLY A 186 11.43 -15.00 1.14
N ILE A 187 12.66 -14.83 1.56
CA ILE A 187 13.01 -14.46 2.95
C ILE A 187 12.56 -13.03 3.26
N GLY A 188 12.70 -12.10 2.31
CA GLY A 188 12.33 -10.71 2.48
C GLY A 188 10.84 -10.49 2.73
N TRP A 189 9.98 -11.33 2.19
CA TRP A 189 8.52 -11.20 2.38
C TRP A 189 8.09 -11.40 3.84
N VAL A 190 8.81 -12.25 4.58
CA VAL A 190 8.52 -12.53 5.99
C VAL A 190 9.29 -11.57 6.91
N LEU A 191 10.57 -11.34 6.62
CA LEU A 191 11.43 -10.57 7.51
C LEU A 191 11.27 -9.05 7.35
N ALA A 192 11.03 -8.55 6.13
CA ALA A 192 10.96 -7.12 5.90
C ALA A 192 9.89 -6.41 6.77
N PRO A 193 8.65 -6.91 6.89
CA PRO A 193 7.67 -6.28 7.76
C PRO A 193 8.09 -6.26 9.23
N ALA A 194 8.66 -7.38 9.72
CA ALA A 194 9.10 -7.51 11.11
C ALA A 194 10.21 -6.51 11.44
N TYR A 195 11.25 -6.46 10.62
CA TYR A 195 12.36 -5.52 10.80
C TYR A 195 11.91 -4.07 10.64
N ALA A 196 11.01 -3.78 9.68
CA ALA A 196 10.50 -2.43 9.48
C ALA A 196 9.70 -1.91 10.68
N VAL A 197 8.89 -2.75 11.32
CA VAL A 197 8.17 -2.38 12.56
C VAL A 197 9.14 -2.10 13.71
N ILE A 198 10.14 -2.96 13.89
CA ILE A 198 11.18 -2.76 14.92
C ILE A 198 11.95 -1.45 14.65
N ALA A 199 12.38 -1.23 13.40
CA ALA A 199 13.10 -0.02 13.00
C ALA A 199 12.23 1.23 13.17
N ALA A 200 10.94 1.17 12.83
CA ALA A 200 9.99 2.25 13.03
C ALA A 200 9.88 2.63 14.52
N THR A 201 9.69 1.63 15.38
CA THR A 201 9.61 1.83 16.84
C THR A 201 10.88 2.49 17.37
N LEU A 202 12.06 1.96 17.03
CA LEU A 202 13.34 2.52 17.47
C LEU A 202 13.60 3.93 16.94
N SER A 203 13.17 4.22 15.72
CA SER A 203 13.31 5.54 15.11
C SER A 203 12.51 6.61 15.85
N LEU A 204 11.30 6.28 16.32
CA LEU A 204 10.48 7.18 17.12
C LEU A 204 11.13 7.52 18.46
N TYR A 205 11.74 6.53 19.12
CA TYR A 205 12.53 6.79 20.34
C TYR A 205 13.69 7.75 20.11
N LYS A 206 14.42 7.56 19.01
CA LYS A 206 15.59 8.38 18.70
C LYS A 206 15.24 9.84 18.37
N THR A 207 14.11 10.06 17.72
CA THR A 207 13.68 11.39 17.30
C THR A 207 12.93 12.15 18.39
N LYS A 208 12.66 11.54 19.55
CA LYS A 208 11.81 12.10 20.62
C LYS A 208 10.48 12.65 20.06
N THR A 209 9.95 12.02 19.04
CA THR A 209 8.79 12.49 18.29
C THR A 209 7.48 12.16 19.04
N VAL A 210 7.63 11.42 20.14
CA VAL A 210 6.51 10.99 21.00
C VAL A 210 6.93 11.09 22.46
#